data_6367579401ab4a2f9acbf902e1e5dab9
#
_entry.id   6367579401ab4a2f9acbf902e1e5dab9
#
_cell.length_a   1.000
_cell.length_b   1.000
_cell.length_c   1.000
_cell.angle_alpha   90.00
_cell.angle_beta   90.00
_cell.angle_gamma   90.00
#
_symmetry.space_group_name_H-M   'P 1'
#
loop_
_entity.id
_entity.type
_entity.pdbx_description
1 polymer ?
#
loop_
_entity_poly.entity_id
_entity_poly.type
_entity_poly.pdbx_seq_one_letter_code
_entity_poly.pdbx_strand_id
1 'polypeptide(L)'
;RWPNSVNHFIGYCNSLCYHGKLQPKRGMEKGTIFPAMGYLHIDGRGMKPNGGSRYNPLEAETIAAWLVAHKDDIERHYGEPLYKVVGVVTPFSAQVNAIKTSLRKLEINGKDEQGSLTVGTVHSLQGAERAIVLFSPVYSKHEDGRFLDSNSSILNVAVSRAKDSFLVFGDMDLIEMQPAFSPRGLLAKYLFSSDNNALQFEFQKRQDLISAHTQISTLHGVEQHDGFLNKTLAGAQKKITIISPWLSWQKVEQTGFLASMALA
;
A
#
# COMPACT_ATOMS: atom_id res chain seq x y z
N ARG A 1 -9.87 19.46 14.49
CA ARG A 1 -10.81 19.95 13.44
C ARG A 1 -9.98 20.54 12.32
N TRP A 2 -9.99 19.92 11.16
CA TRP A 2 -9.20 20.34 9.99
C TRP A 2 -9.96 21.42 9.22
N PRO A 3 -9.35 22.56 8.87
CA PRO A 3 -10.02 23.59 8.09
C PRO A 3 -10.06 23.24 6.61
N ASN A 4 -11.23 23.43 5.99
CA ASN A 4 -11.52 23.51 4.55
C ASN A 4 -10.74 22.59 3.58
N SER A 5 -11.15 21.34 3.47
CA SER A 5 -10.64 20.38 2.49
C SER A 5 -10.87 20.80 1.04
N VAL A 6 -12.00 21.43 0.73
CA VAL A 6 -12.40 21.80 -0.65
C VAL A 6 -11.39 22.74 -1.31
N ASN A 7 -10.84 23.69 -0.60
CA ASN A 7 -9.88 24.65 -1.16
C ASN A 7 -8.54 23.98 -1.51
N HIS A 8 -8.12 22.94 -0.78
CA HIS A 8 -6.89 22.20 -1.05
C HIS A 8 -7.00 21.41 -2.35
N PHE A 9 -8.10 20.66 -2.55
CA PHE A 9 -8.30 19.85 -3.76
C PHE A 9 -8.43 20.73 -5.00
N ILE A 10 -9.27 21.78 -4.91
CA ILE A 10 -9.46 22.73 -6.01
C ILE A 10 -8.16 23.48 -6.29
N GLY A 11 -7.41 23.89 -5.25
CA GLY A 11 -6.12 24.55 -5.40
C GLY A 11 -5.11 23.66 -6.13
N TYR A 12 -5.00 22.39 -5.73
CA TYR A 12 -4.15 21.41 -6.41
C TYR A 12 -4.56 21.20 -7.87
N CYS A 13 -5.83 20.88 -8.12
CA CYS A 13 -6.36 20.66 -9.48
C CYS A 13 -6.23 21.90 -10.37
N ASN A 14 -6.46 23.08 -9.83
CA ASN A 14 -6.26 24.34 -10.54
C ASN A 14 -4.80 24.56 -10.92
N SER A 15 -3.90 24.32 -10.01
CA SER A 15 -2.46 24.44 -10.29
C SER A 15 -1.96 23.40 -11.28
N LEU A 16 -2.51 22.19 -11.25
CA LEU A 16 -2.08 21.09 -12.12
C LEU A 16 -2.67 21.16 -13.54
N CYS A 17 -3.97 21.42 -13.68
CA CYS A 17 -4.68 21.23 -14.95
C CYS A 17 -5.61 22.39 -15.35
N TYR A 18 -6.20 23.13 -14.40
CA TYR A 18 -7.33 24.02 -14.70
C TYR A 18 -7.00 25.52 -14.64
N HIS A 19 -5.76 25.89 -14.32
CA HIS A 19 -5.25 27.26 -14.35
C HIS A 19 -6.17 28.28 -13.63
N GLY A 20 -6.67 27.91 -12.45
CA GLY A 20 -7.53 28.78 -11.64
C GLY A 20 -9.01 28.83 -12.05
N LYS A 21 -9.45 28.02 -13.02
CA LYS A 21 -10.83 28.06 -13.54
C LYS A 21 -11.85 27.34 -12.64
N LEU A 22 -11.40 26.41 -11.78
CA LEU A 22 -12.30 25.72 -10.86
C LEU A 22 -12.64 26.63 -9.68
N GLN A 23 -13.93 26.73 -9.37
CA GLN A 23 -14.43 27.46 -8.21
C GLN A 23 -15.08 26.50 -7.21
N PRO A 24 -14.83 26.67 -5.89
CA PRO A 24 -15.48 25.87 -4.88
C PRO A 24 -16.97 26.17 -4.86
N LYS A 25 -17.79 25.14 -5.05
CA LYS A 25 -19.27 25.25 -4.93
C LYS A 25 -19.78 24.76 -3.59
N ARG A 26 -18.96 24.02 -2.84
CA ARG A 26 -19.33 23.41 -1.58
C ARG A 26 -18.97 24.38 -0.44
N GLY A 27 -19.95 24.68 0.43
CA GLY A 27 -19.73 25.50 1.61
C GLY A 27 -18.91 24.80 2.70
N MET A 28 -18.69 25.49 3.82
CA MET A 28 -18.10 24.91 5.03
C MET A 28 -19.02 23.81 5.56
N GLU A 29 -18.62 22.56 5.44
CA GLU A 29 -19.31 21.43 6.06
C GLU A 29 -18.66 20.99 7.36
N LYS A 30 -19.24 19.98 8.02
CA LYS A 30 -18.74 19.38 9.27
C LYS A 30 -17.25 19.10 9.17
N GLY A 31 -16.51 19.41 10.22
CA GLY A 31 -15.06 19.13 10.30
C GLY A 31 -14.75 17.67 9.95
N THR A 32 -13.67 17.45 9.25
CA THR A 32 -13.19 16.11 8.84
C THR A 32 -12.39 15.46 9.97
N ILE A 33 -12.33 14.13 9.98
CA ILE A 33 -11.52 13.37 10.96
C ILE A 33 -10.07 13.19 10.52
N PHE A 34 -9.79 13.44 9.24
CA PHE A 34 -8.45 13.38 8.68
C PHE A 34 -8.10 14.69 7.96
N PRO A 35 -6.81 14.96 7.70
CA PRO A 35 -6.42 16.12 6.92
C PRO A 35 -7.00 16.10 5.51
N ALA A 36 -7.21 17.27 4.95
CA ALA A 36 -7.69 17.41 3.57
C ALA A 36 -6.78 16.67 2.59
N MET A 37 -5.47 16.92 2.68
CA MET A 37 -4.43 16.21 1.94
C MET A 37 -3.41 15.69 2.94
N GLY A 38 -3.47 14.40 3.22
CA GLY A 38 -2.60 13.75 4.19
C GLY A 38 -1.79 12.62 3.59
N TYR A 39 -0.85 12.10 4.35
CA TYR A 39 0.00 11.01 3.92
C TYR A 39 0.38 10.07 5.05
N LEU A 40 0.63 8.82 4.68
CA LEU A 40 1.31 7.83 5.50
C LEU A 40 2.56 7.38 4.75
N HIS A 41 3.74 7.65 5.34
CA HIS A 41 4.99 7.17 4.76
C HIS A 41 5.12 5.66 4.90
N ILE A 42 5.41 4.99 3.78
CA ILE A 42 5.60 3.54 3.72
C ILE A 42 6.89 3.25 2.96
N ASP A 43 7.91 2.81 3.67
CA ASP A 43 9.19 2.39 3.06
C ASP A 43 9.02 0.97 2.47
N GLY A 44 8.20 0.87 1.43
CA GLY A 44 7.90 -0.34 0.69
C GLY A 44 8.63 -0.37 -0.64
N ARG A 45 8.67 -1.55 -1.27
CA ARG A 45 9.28 -1.71 -2.59
C ARG A 45 8.25 -2.11 -3.62
N GLY A 46 8.17 -1.34 -4.71
CA GLY A 46 7.36 -1.68 -5.87
C GLY A 46 7.92 -2.91 -6.58
N MET A 47 7.04 -3.82 -6.96
CA MET A 47 7.37 -5.04 -7.69
C MET A 47 6.74 -5.00 -9.08
N LYS A 48 7.48 -5.45 -10.09
CA LYS A 48 6.98 -5.62 -11.45
C LYS A 48 7.27 -7.03 -11.92
N PRO A 49 6.33 -7.96 -11.86
CA PRO A 49 6.49 -9.28 -12.45
C PRO A 49 6.76 -9.17 -13.94
N ASN A 50 7.42 -10.15 -14.54
CA ASN A 50 7.81 -10.18 -15.95
C ASN A 50 6.66 -9.74 -16.88
N GLY A 51 6.80 -8.55 -17.49
CA GLY A 51 5.80 -7.98 -18.40
C GLY A 51 4.49 -7.51 -17.77
N GLY A 52 4.29 -7.67 -16.45
CA GLY A 52 3.05 -7.38 -15.77
C GLY A 52 2.91 -5.95 -15.21
N SER A 53 1.75 -5.68 -14.64
CA SER A 53 1.44 -4.46 -13.91
C SER A 53 2.19 -4.41 -12.58
N ARG A 54 2.51 -3.21 -12.08
CA ARG A 54 3.23 -3.02 -10.82
C ARG A 54 2.32 -3.20 -9.60
N TYR A 55 2.91 -3.63 -8.48
CA TYR A 55 2.25 -3.65 -7.18
C TYR A 55 3.27 -3.47 -6.04
N ASN A 56 2.82 -2.99 -4.90
CA ASN A 56 3.59 -2.85 -3.66
C ASN A 56 2.82 -3.56 -2.54
N PRO A 57 3.30 -4.75 -2.12
CA PRO A 57 2.60 -5.54 -1.10
C PRO A 57 2.46 -4.80 0.23
N LEU A 58 3.50 -4.04 0.64
CA LEU A 58 3.50 -3.33 1.90
C LEU A 58 2.47 -2.19 1.92
N GLU A 59 2.33 -1.44 0.81
CA GLU A 59 1.24 -0.46 0.68
C GLU A 59 -0.13 -1.13 0.78
N ALA A 60 -0.33 -2.26 0.08
CA ALA A 60 -1.60 -2.97 0.09
C ALA A 60 -1.98 -3.50 1.48
N GLU A 61 -1.02 -4.07 2.20
CA GLU A 61 -1.21 -4.59 3.55
C GLU A 61 -1.46 -3.46 4.56
N THR A 62 -0.71 -2.36 4.45
CA THR A 62 -0.85 -1.18 5.32
C THR A 62 -2.20 -0.50 5.13
N ILE A 63 -2.65 -0.31 3.88
CA ILE A 63 -3.98 0.24 3.58
C ILE A 63 -5.07 -0.62 4.22
N ALA A 64 -5.00 -1.94 4.07
CA ALA A 64 -5.99 -2.84 4.64
C ALA A 64 -5.99 -2.78 6.18
N ALA A 65 -4.82 -2.80 6.82
CA ALA A 65 -4.70 -2.69 8.27
C ALA A 65 -5.20 -1.34 8.80
N TRP A 66 -4.87 -0.25 8.11
CA TRP A 66 -5.34 1.09 8.45
C TRP A 66 -6.87 1.20 8.38
N LEU A 67 -7.48 0.62 7.36
CA LEU A 67 -8.94 0.59 7.22
C LEU A 67 -9.61 -0.20 8.34
N VAL A 68 -9.02 -1.34 8.76
CA VAL A 68 -9.52 -2.09 9.95
C VAL A 68 -9.48 -1.21 11.19
N ALA A 69 -8.35 -0.57 11.43
CA ALA A 69 -8.14 0.22 12.65
C ALA A 69 -9.05 1.45 12.73
N HIS A 70 -9.43 2.03 11.60
CA HIS A 70 -10.21 3.28 11.57
C HIS A 70 -11.68 3.10 11.14
N LYS A 71 -12.10 1.86 10.84
CA LYS A 71 -13.46 1.58 10.37
C LYS A 71 -14.53 2.19 11.25
N ASP A 72 -14.51 1.87 12.53
CA ASP A 72 -15.56 2.28 13.48
C ASP A 72 -15.62 3.79 13.66
N ASP A 73 -14.47 4.46 13.65
CA ASP A 73 -14.41 5.91 13.77
C ASP A 73 -14.93 6.61 12.50
N ILE A 74 -14.60 6.07 11.33
CA ILE A 74 -15.10 6.55 10.04
C ILE A 74 -16.62 6.38 9.97
N GLU A 75 -17.12 5.18 10.24
CA GLU A 75 -18.55 4.88 10.18
C GLU A 75 -19.35 5.72 11.20
N ARG A 76 -18.82 5.90 12.41
CA ARG A 76 -19.42 6.77 13.43
C ARG A 76 -19.47 8.23 13.01
N HIS A 77 -18.40 8.74 12.39
CA HIS A 77 -18.33 10.15 11.99
C HIS A 77 -19.29 10.48 10.84
N TYR A 78 -19.32 9.60 9.84
CA TYR A 78 -20.12 9.82 8.63
C TYR A 78 -21.56 9.31 8.73
N GLY A 79 -21.84 8.41 9.68
CA GLY A 79 -23.16 7.76 9.82
C GLY A 79 -23.48 6.80 8.66
N GLU A 80 -22.47 6.37 7.92
CA GLU A 80 -22.58 5.53 6.74
C GLU A 80 -21.54 4.40 6.79
N PRO A 81 -21.82 3.24 6.20
CA PRO A 81 -20.86 2.14 6.17
C PRO A 81 -19.62 2.49 5.36
N LEU A 82 -18.48 1.90 5.74
CA LEU A 82 -17.14 2.19 5.20
C LEU A 82 -17.09 2.21 3.66
N TYR A 83 -17.76 1.26 3.02
CA TYR A 83 -17.74 1.13 1.55
C TYR A 83 -18.41 2.30 0.80
N LYS A 84 -19.30 3.05 1.46
CA LYS A 84 -19.89 4.28 0.91
C LYS A 84 -19.01 5.51 1.13
N VAL A 85 -18.22 5.51 2.21
CA VAL A 85 -17.41 6.65 2.64
C VAL A 85 -16.02 6.63 1.98
N VAL A 86 -15.40 5.46 1.89
CA VAL A 86 -14.01 5.30 1.47
C VAL A 86 -13.92 4.69 0.07
N GLY A 87 -12.96 5.20 -0.70
CA GLY A 87 -12.50 4.59 -1.95
C GLY A 87 -10.98 4.47 -1.96
N VAL A 88 -10.46 3.43 -2.60
CA VAL A 88 -9.03 3.23 -2.77
C VAL A 88 -8.67 3.29 -4.25
N VAL A 89 -7.71 4.14 -4.58
CA VAL A 89 -7.29 4.44 -5.95
C VAL A 89 -5.82 4.14 -6.13
N THR A 90 -5.46 3.54 -7.24
CA THR A 90 -4.07 3.28 -7.62
C THR A 90 -3.89 3.37 -9.13
N PRO A 91 -2.70 3.65 -9.66
CA PRO A 91 -2.44 3.64 -11.09
C PRO A 91 -2.42 2.25 -11.73
N PHE A 92 -2.31 1.17 -10.93
CA PHE A 92 -1.97 -0.16 -11.42
C PHE A 92 -2.98 -1.24 -11.06
N SER A 93 -3.39 -2.03 -12.05
CA SER A 93 -4.36 -3.14 -11.86
C SER A 93 -3.84 -4.24 -10.94
N ALA A 94 -2.53 -4.55 -10.96
CA ALA A 94 -1.96 -5.52 -10.03
C ALA A 94 -2.06 -5.04 -8.57
N GLN A 95 -1.92 -3.73 -8.31
CA GLN A 95 -2.11 -3.15 -6.99
C GLN A 95 -3.57 -3.25 -6.53
N VAL A 96 -4.52 -3.04 -7.41
CA VAL A 96 -5.95 -3.26 -7.10
C VAL A 96 -6.16 -4.68 -6.57
N ASN A 97 -5.58 -5.68 -7.24
CA ASN A 97 -5.69 -7.08 -6.80
C ASN A 97 -4.97 -7.35 -5.48
N ALA A 98 -3.79 -6.75 -5.27
CA ALA A 98 -3.05 -6.86 -4.00
C ALA A 98 -3.86 -6.29 -2.84
N ILE A 99 -4.41 -5.07 -2.99
CA ILE A 99 -5.27 -4.43 -1.98
C ILE A 99 -6.51 -5.28 -1.70
N LYS A 100 -7.24 -5.72 -2.73
CA LYS A 100 -8.42 -6.58 -2.57
C LYS A 100 -8.09 -7.90 -1.85
N THR A 101 -6.91 -8.44 -2.09
CA THR A 101 -6.45 -9.66 -1.42
C THR A 101 -6.16 -9.40 0.05
N SER A 102 -5.50 -8.28 0.39
CA SER A 102 -5.23 -7.89 1.77
C SER A 102 -6.52 -7.58 2.55
N LEU A 103 -7.48 -6.90 1.93
CA LEU A 103 -8.80 -6.63 2.51
C LEU A 103 -9.57 -7.91 2.83
N ARG A 104 -9.56 -8.89 1.91
CA ARG A 104 -10.21 -10.20 2.15
C ARG A 104 -9.57 -10.97 3.31
N LYS A 105 -8.25 -10.91 3.44
CA LYS A 105 -7.54 -11.56 4.56
C LYS A 105 -7.92 -10.97 5.92
N LEU A 106 -8.28 -9.69 5.97
CA LEU A 106 -8.68 -8.98 7.18
C LEU A 106 -10.21 -8.85 7.32
N GLU A 107 -10.98 -9.57 6.50
CA GLU A 107 -12.46 -9.63 6.53
C GLU A 107 -13.17 -8.27 6.42
N ILE A 108 -12.49 -7.23 5.89
CA ILE A 108 -13.13 -5.90 5.69
C ILE A 108 -14.23 -5.96 4.63
N ASN A 109 -14.05 -6.80 3.62
CA ASN A 109 -15.09 -7.12 2.65
C ASN A 109 -15.95 -8.28 3.19
N GLY A 110 -16.45 -8.16 4.40
CA GLY A 110 -17.31 -9.15 5.00
C GLY A 110 -18.41 -9.62 4.02
N LYS A 111 -18.95 -10.79 4.27
CA LYS A 111 -20.03 -11.41 3.49
C LYS A 111 -21.34 -10.62 3.49
N ASP A 112 -21.28 -9.32 3.80
CA ASP A 112 -22.44 -8.47 3.81
C ASP A 112 -22.91 -8.23 2.39
N GLU A 113 -24.11 -8.64 2.10
CA GLU A 113 -24.83 -8.47 0.84
C GLU A 113 -24.99 -7.01 0.39
N GLN A 114 -24.49 -6.05 1.16
CA GLN A 114 -24.77 -4.62 1.01
C GLN A 114 -23.72 -3.79 0.26
N GLY A 115 -22.64 -4.36 -0.21
CA GLY A 115 -21.67 -3.64 -1.03
C GLY A 115 -20.20 -3.82 -0.59
N SER A 116 -19.32 -3.85 -1.57
CA SER A 116 -17.88 -3.98 -1.35
C SER A 116 -17.20 -2.62 -1.42
N LEU A 117 -16.11 -2.46 -0.65
CA LEU A 117 -15.25 -1.27 -0.74
C LEU A 117 -14.77 -1.07 -2.18
N THR A 118 -14.92 0.15 -2.68
CA THR A 118 -14.48 0.50 -4.02
C THR A 118 -12.96 0.57 -4.07
N VAL A 119 -12.32 -0.39 -4.73
CA VAL A 119 -10.88 -0.42 -5.01
C VAL A 119 -10.71 -0.51 -6.52
N GLY A 120 -10.06 0.49 -7.11
CA GLY A 120 -9.92 0.54 -8.55
C GLY A 120 -8.74 1.35 -9.05
N THR A 121 -8.51 1.27 -10.36
CA THR A 121 -7.56 2.16 -11.01
C THR A 121 -8.15 3.56 -11.14
N VAL A 122 -7.29 4.56 -11.32
CA VAL A 122 -7.70 5.96 -11.55
C VAL A 122 -8.77 6.06 -12.64
N HIS A 123 -8.64 5.28 -13.70
CA HIS A 123 -9.59 5.28 -14.83
C HIS A 123 -10.92 4.59 -14.49
N SER A 124 -10.89 3.53 -13.69
CA SER A 124 -12.10 2.76 -13.33
C SER A 124 -13.01 3.48 -12.33
N LEU A 125 -12.48 4.45 -11.59
CA LEU A 125 -13.23 5.26 -10.62
C LEU A 125 -13.73 6.59 -11.20
N GLN A 126 -13.67 6.76 -12.51
CA GLN A 126 -14.14 7.97 -13.16
C GLN A 126 -15.66 8.14 -12.90
N GLY A 127 -16.03 9.27 -12.27
CA GLY A 127 -17.43 9.57 -11.89
C GLY A 127 -17.83 9.16 -10.47
N ALA A 128 -17.09 8.28 -9.80
CA ALA A 128 -17.39 7.89 -8.41
C ALA A 128 -16.61 8.76 -7.41
N GLU A 129 -17.30 9.54 -6.60
CA GLU A 129 -16.73 10.35 -5.53
C GLU A 129 -16.91 9.66 -4.17
N ARG A 130 -15.95 9.86 -3.26
CA ARG A 130 -16.00 9.38 -1.87
C ARG A 130 -15.61 10.51 -0.92
N ALA A 131 -16.09 10.44 0.31
CA ALA A 131 -15.66 11.38 1.34
C ALA A 131 -14.14 11.26 1.56
N ILE A 132 -13.64 10.04 1.67
CA ILE A 132 -12.21 9.73 1.86
C ILE A 132 -11.71 8.92 0.67
N VAL A 133 -10.61 9.38 0.07
CA VAL A 133 -9.90 8.64 -0.97
C VAL A 133 -8.49 8.30 -0.50
N LEU A 134 -8.16 7.01 -0.49
CA LEU A 134 -6.81 6.51 -0.26
C LEU A 134 -6.13 6.32 -1.61
N PHE A 135 -4.93 6.86 -1.76
CA PHE A 135 -4.14 6.73 -2.98
C PHE A 135 -2.87 5.93 -2.72
N SER A 136 -2.69 4.84 -3.48
CA SER A 136 -1.51 4.00 -3.45
C SER A 136 -0.68 4.23 -4.72
N PRO A 137 0.45 4.95 -4.66
CA PRO A 137 1.30 5.27 -5.82
C PRO A 137 2.08 4.08 -6.34
N VAL A 138 2.35 3.08 -5.50
CA VAL A 138 3.10 1.84 -5.78
C VAL A 138 4.61 2.03 -5.90
N TYR A 139 5.04 3.11 -6.52
CA TYR A 139 6.46 3.42 -6.68
C TYR A 139 7.12 3.80 -5.35
N SER A 140 8.40 3.47 -5.24
CA SER A 140 9.25 3.86 -4.12
C SER A 140 10.48 4.66 -4.60
N LYS A 141 11.29 5.13 -3.67
CA LYS A 141 12.58 5.80 -3.95
C LYS A 141 13.55 4.99 -4.82
N HIS A 142 13.33 3.69 -4.93
CA HIS A 142 14.15 2.80 -5.77
C HIS A 142 13.74 2.80 -7.24
N GLU A 143 12.67 3.51 -7.60
CA GLU A 143 12.17 3.62 -8.96
C GLU A 143 11.99 5.09 -9.35
N ASP A 144 11.97 5.38 -10.64
CA ASP A 144 11.89 6.75 -11.12
C ASP A 144 10.52 7.42 -10.95
N GLY A 145 9.45 6.62 -10.83
CA GLY A 145 8.07 7.11 -10.66
C GLY A 145 7.55 8.00 -11.80
N ARG A 146 8.26 8.12 -12.91
CA ARG A 146 7.95 9.04 -14.03
C ARG A 146 6.56 8.85 -14.60
N PHE A 147 5.99 7.66 -14.46
CA PHE A 147 4.64 7.39 -14.92
C PHE A 147 3.60 8.29 -14.24
N LEU A 148 3.80 8.63 -12.97
CA LEU A 148 2.91 9.54 -12.24
C LEU A 148 3.01 10.98 -12.76
N ASP A 149 4.17 11.39 -13.29
CA ASP A 149 4.39 12.71 -13.85
C ASP A 149 4.09 12.80 -15.36
N SER A 150 4.16 11.67 -16.07
CA SER A 150 3.96 11.62 -17.53
C SER A 150 2.53 11.98 -17.95
N ASN A 151 1.58 11.83 -17.04
CA ASN A 151 0.18 12.15 -17.28
C ASN A 151 -0.44 12.81 -16.05
N SER A 152 -0.51 14.14 -16.08
CA SER A 152 -1.12 14.95 -15.00
C SER A 152 -2.56 14.53 -14.68
N SER A 153 -3.27 13.90 -15.63
CA SER A 153 -4.63 13.44 -15.41
C SER A 153 -4.73 12.33 -14.33
N ILE A 154 -3.66 11.54 -14.13
CA ILE A 154 -3.64 10.47 -13.11
C ILE A 154 -3.87 11.06 -11.72
N LEU A 155 -3.02 12.01 -11.32
CA LEU A 155 -3.12 12.64 -10.00
C LEU A 155 -4.34 13.58 -9.92
N ASN A 156 -4.66 14.30 -10.99
CA ASN A 156 -5.83 15.16 -11.04
C ASN A 156 -7.13 14.37 -10.83
N VAL A 157 -7.31 13.27 -11.54
CA VAL A 157 -8.49 12.41 -11.38
C VAL A 157 -8.52 11.78 -9.98
N ALA A 158 -7.40 11.29 -9.47
CA ALA A 158 -7.34 10.71 -8.14
C ALA A 158 -7.76 11.71 -7.05
N VAL A 159 -7.17 12.90 -7.03
CA VAL A 159 -7.50 13.97 -6.06
C VAL A 159 -8.97 14.43 -6.20
N SER A 160 -9.44 14.58 -7.43
CA SER A 160 -10.82 15.03 -7.69
C SER A 160 -11.90 14.02 -7.28
N ARG A 161 -11.55 12.80 -6.88
CA ARG A 161 -12.48 11.80 -6.32
C ARG A 161 -12.78 12.03 -4.84
N ALA A 162 -11.92 12.79 -4.15
CA ALA A 162 -12.08 13.05 -2.73
C ALA A 162 -12.99 14.26 -2.47
N LYS A 163 -13.87 14.13 -1.48
CA LYS A 163 -14.73 15.23 -1.00
C LYS A 163 -14.15 15.88 0.25
N ASP A 164 -13.62 15.10 1.18
CA ASP A 164 -13.19 15.56 2.50
C ASP A 164 -11.71 15.29 2.75
N SER A 165 -11.19 14.12 2.34
CA SER A 165 -9.79 13.74 2.58
C SER A 165 -9.21 12.95 1.42
N PHE A 166 -8.04 13.36 0.95
CA PHE A 166 -7.19 12.63 0.00
C PHE A 166 -5.92 12.21 0.74
N LEU A 167 -5.73 10.91 0.96
CA LEU A 167 -4.66 10.37 1.78
C LEU A 167 -3.75 9.49 0.94
N VAL A 168 -2.45 9.84 0.89
CA VAL A 168 -1.44 9.10 0.12
C VAL A 168 -0.76 8.08 1.02
N PHE A 169 -0.79 6.82 0.61
CA PHE A 169 -0.15 5.70 1.28
C PHE A 169 1.00 5.18 0.43
N GLY A 170 2.22 5.61 0.71
CA GLY A 170 3.37 5.23 -0.10
C GLY A 170 4.69 5.83 0.37
N ASP A 171 5.73 5.67 -0.44
CA ASP A 171 7.05 6.21 -0.15
C ASP A 171 7.09 7.72 -0.40
N MET A 172 7.18 8.48 0.68
CA MET A 172 7.21 9.94 0.61
C MET A 172 8.51 10.48 0.06
N ASP A 173 9.62 9.76 0.17
CA ASP A 173 10.91 10.14 -0.44
C ASP A 173 10.79 10.26 -1.96
N LEU A 174 9.91 9.45 -2.57
CA LEU A 174 9.60 9.52 -4.01
C LEU A 174 8.92 10.84 -4.41
N ILE A 175 8.17 11.44 -3.50
CA ILE A 175 7.32 12.62 -3.74
C ILE A 175 8.06 13.91 -3.36
N GLU A 176 8.77 13.91 -2.22
CA GLU A 176 9.39 15.10 -1.65
C GLU A 176 10.49 15.70 -2.52
N MET A 177 11.31 14.86 -3.15
CA MET A 177 12.49 15.30 -3.90
C MET A 177 12.19 15.71 -5.36
N GLN A 178 10.92 15.88 -5.73
CA GLN A 178 10.56 16.20 -7.10
C GLN A 178 10.56 17.70 -7.40
N PRO A 179 10.82 18.11 -8.66
CA PRO A 179 10.71 19.51 -9.05
C PRO A 179 9.31 20.06 -8.74
N ALA A 180 9.24 21.26 -8.16
CA ALA A 180 8.00 21.87 -7.69
C ALA A 180 6.91 22.06 -8.77
N PHE A 181 7.30 22.06 -10.05
CA PHE A 181 6.38 22.16 -11.19
C PHE A 181 5.92 20.80 -11.74
N SER A 182 6.51 19.68 -11.27
CA SER A 182 6.03 18.34 -11.65
C SER A 182 4.75 17.99 -10.90
N PRO A 183 3.90 17.10 -11.44
CA PRO A 183 2.69 16.66 -10.75
C PRO A 183 2.95 16.14 -9.33
N ARG A 184 4.02 15.35 -9.12
CA ARG A 184 4.43 14.86 -7.78
C ARG A 184 4.95 15.98 -6.89
N GLY A 185 5.80 16.87 -7.42
CA GLY A 185 6.32 18.00 -6.66
C GLY A 185 5.23 18.99 -6.23
N LEU A 186 4.23 19.21 -7.08
CA LEU A 186 3.05 19.97 -6.72
C LEU A 186 2.25 19.24 -5.62
N LEU A 187 2.10 17.91 -5.70
CA LEU A 187 1.45 17.11 -4.65
C LEU A 187 2.20 17.24 -3.32
N ALA A 188 3.55 17.17 -3.34
CA ALA A 188 4.41 17.37 -2.17
C ALA A 188 4.10 18.68 -1.44
N LYS A 189 3.94 19.77 -2.18
CA LYS A 189 3.61 21.09 -1.63
C LYS A 189 2.35 21.08 -0.74
N TYR A 190 1.35 20.29 -1.11
CA TYR A 190 0.12 20.19 -0.34
C TYR A 190 0.24 19.17 0.79
N LEU A 191 0.87 18.03 0.56
CA LEU A 191 1.04 17.00 1.58
C LEU A 191 1.90 17.50 2.74
N PHE A 192 3.03 18.16 2.45
CA PHE A 192 3.97 18.64 3.47
C PHE A 192 3.71 20.09 3.93
N SER A 193 2.55 20.63 3.63
CA SER A 193 2.19 22.00 4.03
C SER A 193 2.00 22.16 5.54
N SER A 194 1.83 21.06 6.27
CA SER A 194 1.68 21.03 7.74
C SER A 194 2.14 19.68 8.25
N ASP A 195 2.81 19.64 9.40
CA ASP A 195 3.21 18.41 10.10
C ASP A 195 2.01 17.55 10.47
N ASN A 196 0.87 18.17 10.68
CA ASN A 196 -0.38 17.49 10.98
C ASN A 196 -0.94 16.68 9.80
N ASN A 197 -0.43 16.85 8.58
CA ASN A 197 -0.85 16.05 7.44
C ASN A 197 -0.23 14.65 7.45
N ALA A 198 0.80 14.41 8.27
CA ALA A 198 1.37 13.10 8.49
C ALA A 198 0.44 12.27 9.37
N LEU A 199 -0.08 11.18 8.81
CA LEU A 199 -0.91 10.23 9.55
C LEU A 199 -0.02 9.40 10.48
N GLN A 200 -0.47 9.25 11.72
CA GLN A 200 0.21 8.41 12.71
C GLN A 200 -0.40 7.01 12.68
N PHE A 201 0.30 6.08 12.08
CA PHE A 201 -0.11 4.67 12.02
C PHE A 201 1.11 3.78 11.85
N GLU A 202 1.36 2.93 12.82
CA GLU A 202 2.38 1.90 12.71
C GLU A 202 1.75 0.60 12.25
N PHE A 203 2.04 0.20 11.03
CA PHE A 203 1.69 -1.12 10.54
C PHE A 203 2.68 -2.13 11.14
N GLN A 204 2.25 -2.79 12.19
CA GLN A 204 2.92 -4.00 12.64
C GLN A 204 2.56 -5.11 11.65
N LYS A 205 3.47 -5.38 10.73
CA LYS A 205 3.38 -6.61 9.94
C LYS A 205 3.24 -7.75 10.94
N ARG A 206 2.16 -8.55 10.84
CA ARG A 206 1.90 -9.63 11.76
C ARG A 206 3.17 -10.44 12.00
N GLN A 207 3.83 -10.20 13.12
CA GLN A 207 5.02 -10.95 13.56
C GLN A 207 4.65 -12.39 13.94
N ASP A 208 3.37 -12.69 14.08
CA ASP A 208 2.82 -14.02 14.31
C ASP A 208 3.03 -14.99 13.12
N LEU A 209 3.34 -14.49 11.91
CA LEU A 209 3.79 -15.33 10.79
C LEU A 209 5.33 -15.38 10.65
N ILE A 210 6.02 -14.44 11.27
CA ILE A 210 7.44 -14.57 11.58
C ILE A 210 7.45 -15.01 13.05
N SER A 211 7.28 -16.33 13.26
CA SER A 211 7.30 -16.87 14.61
C SER A 211 8.48 -16.28 15.39
N ALA A 212 8.28 -16.08 16.70
CA ALA A 212 9.29 -15.62 17.64
C ALA A 212 10.61 -16.48 17.64
N HIS A 213 10.74 -17.38 16.70
CA HIS A 213 11.83 -18.33 16.50
C HIS A 213 12.48 -18.27 15.10
N THR A 214 12.25 -17.21 14.31
CA THR A 214 13.04 -17.04 13.07
C THR A 214 14.45 -16.66 13.43
N GLN A 215 15.36 -17.63 13.47
CA GLN A 215 16.79 -17.39 13.56
C GLN A 215 17.36 -17.30 12.15
N ILE A 216 18.01 -16.19 11.86
CA ILE A 216 18.87 -16.07 10.68
C ILE A 216 20.28 -16.42 11.12
N SER A 217 20.82 -17.51 10.60
CA SER A 217 22.18 -17.95 10.86
C SER A 217 22.99 -17.93 9.58
N THR A 218 24.19 -17.40 9.62
CA THR A 218 25.14 -17.45 8.51
C THR A 218 25.99 -18.73 8.68
N LEU A 219 26.01 -19.57 7.65
CA LEU A 219 26.79 -20.80 7.61
C LEU A 219 27.97 -20.60 6.68
N HIS A 220 29.14 -21.00 7.12
CA HIS A 220 30.38 -20.91 6.35
C HIS A 220 30.95 -22.31 6.09
N GLY A 221 31.19 -22.62 4.80
CA GLY A 221 31.76 -23.88 4.37
C GLY A 221 30.80 -25.06 4.37
N VAL A 222 31.25 -26.16 3.75
CA VAL A 222 30.43 -27.34 3.50
C VAL A 222 30.02 -28.04 4.80
N GLU A 223 30.93 -28.15 5.75
CA GLU A 223 30.66 -28.87 7.01
C GLU A 223 29.57 -28.24 7.86
N GLN A 224 29.55 -26.89 7.93
CA GLN A 224 28.48 -26.19 8.66
C GLN A 224 27.15 -26.30 7.96
N HIS A 225 27.13 -26.25 6.61
CA HIS A 225 25.91 -26.44 5.81
C HIS A 225 25.34 -27.83 5.99
N ASP A 226 26.18 -28.87 5.85
CA ASP A 226 25.73 -30.26 5.96
C ASP A 226 25.27 -30.58 7.40
N GLY A 227 25.98 -30.11 8.40
CA GLY A 227 25.62 -30.28 9.82
C GLY A 227 24.29 -29.57 10.15
N PHE A 228 24.09 -28.36 9.69
CA PHE A 228 22.83 -27.61 9.88
C PHE A 228 21.66 -28.29 9.17
N LEU A 229 21.88 -28.73 7.94
CA LEU A 229 20.84 -29.38 7.12
C LEU A 229 20.37 -30.68 7.76
N ASN A 230 21.31 -31.55 8.19
CA ASN A 230 21.02 -32.82 8.86
C ASN A 230 20.29 -32.60 10.19
N LYS A 231 20.71 -31.62 10.99
CA LYS A 231 20.03 -31.27 12.24
C LYS A 231 18.64 -30.78 12.03
N THR A 232 18.43 -29.93 10.98
CA THR A 232 17.14 -29.36 10.65
C THR A 232 16.18 -30.44 10.15
N LEU A 233 16.64 -31.36 9.32
CA LEU A 233 15.84 -32.47 8.82
C LEU A 233 15.41 -33.39 9.98
N ALA A 234 16.33 -33.77 10.90
CA ALA A 234 16.02 -34.62 12.03
C ALA A 234 15.04 -33.95 13.03
N GLY A 235 15.01 -32.62 13.11
CA GLY A 235 14.16 -31.85 14.04
C GLY A 235 12.87 -31.35 13.48
N ALA A 236 12.60 -31.51 12.20
CA ALA A 236 11.41 -30.95 11.56
C ALA A 236 10.14 -31.71 11.93
N GLN A 237 9.15 -30.98 12.45
CA GLN A 237 7.87 -31.57 12.87
C GLN A 237 6.73 -31.35 11.84
N LYS A 238 6.87 -30.46 10.88
CA LYS A 238 5.79 -30.15 9.93
C LYS A 238 6.27 -30.00 8.47
N LYS A 239 7.16 -29.08 8.20
CA LYS A 239 7.58 -28.76 6.83
C LYS A 239 8.96 -28.11 6.81
N ILE A 240 9.80 -28.54 5.86
CA ILE A 240 11.04 -27.86 5.50
C ILE A 240 10.92 -27.36 4.07
N THR A 241 11.33 -26.11 3.84
CA THR A 241 11.46 -25.55 2.50
C THR A 241 12.91 -25.14 2.29
N ILE A 242 13.56 -25.73 1.29
CA ILE A 242 14.95 -25.44 0.94
C ILE A 242 14.96 -24.70 -0.40
N ILE A 243 15.56 -23.50 -0.41
CA ILE A 243 15.77 -22.71 -1.61
C ILE A 243 17.27 -22.59 -1.81
N SER A 244 17.79 -23.27 -2.84
CA SER A 244 19.21 -23.23 -3.19
C SER A 244 19.39 -23.12 -4.70
N PRO A 245 20.12 -22.10 -5.18
CA PRO A 245 20.44 -21.98 -6.61
C PRO A 245 21.48 -23.02 -7.09
N TRP A 246 22.13 -23.73 -6.15
CA TRP A 246 23.24 -24.64 -6.40
C TRP A 246 22.94 -26.09 -6.01
N LEU A 247 21.68 -26.45 -5.85
CA LEU A 247 21.32 -27.82 -5.49
C LEU A 247 21.55 -28.75 -6.68
N SER A 248 22.59 -29.59 -6.62
CA SER A 248 22.81 -30.64 -7.61
C SER A 248 22.27 -31.99 -7.10
N TRP A 249 21.63 -32.74 -7.97
CA TRP A 249 21.08 -34.07 -7.64
C TRP A 249 22.15 -35.01 -7.09
N GLN A 250 23.36 -34.96 -7.64
CA GLN A 250 24.48 -35.74 -7.21
C GLN A 250 24.91 -35.49 -5.73
N LYS A 251 24.82 -34.24 -5.28
CA LYS A 251 25.04 -33.86 -3.88
C LYS A 251 23.91 -34.33 -2.96
N VAL A 252 22.69 -34.31 -3.41
CA VAL A 252 21.52 -34.79 -2.67
C VAL A 252 21.61 -36.29 -2.38
N GLU A 253 22.09 -37.07 -3.35
CA GLU A 253 22.31 -38.51 -3.18
C GLU A 253 23.51 -38.81 -2.26
N GLN A 254 24.64 -38.13 -2.42
CA GLN A 254 25.87 -38.34 -1.63
C GLN A 254 25.73 -38.01 -0.15
N THR A 255 24.87 -37.06 0.21
CA THR A 255 24.69 -36.62 1.61
C THR A 255 23.65 -37.45 2.39
N GLY A 256 23.07 -38.47 1.79
CA GLY A 256 21.98 -39.23 2.42
C GLY A 256 20.69 -38.42 2.68
N PHE A 257 20.58 -37.27 2.04
CA PHE A 257 19.51 -36.32 2.23
C PHE A 257 18.13 -36.91 1.97
N LEU A 258 18.01 -37.72 0.92
CA LEU A 258 16.75 -38.40 0.60
C LEU A 258 16.36 -39.46 1.61
N ALA A 259 17.36 -40.18 2.18
CA ALA A 259 17.09 -41.16 3.20
C ALA A 259 16.60 -40.51 4.51
N SER A 260 17.12 -39.31 4.85
CA SER A 260 16.66 -38.53 6.01
C SER A 260 15.28 -37.94 5.83
N MET A 261 14.89 -37.58 4.59
CA MET A 261 13.54 -37.10 4.29
C MET A 261 12.46 -38.19 4.32
N ALA A 262 12.83 -39.42 4.05
CA ALA A 262 11.90 -40.56 4.06
C ALA A 262 11.58 -41.08 5.48
N LEU A 263 12.34 -40.62 6.48
CA LEU A 263 12.17 -41.02 7.88
C LEU A 263 11.51 -39.94 8.76
N ALA A 264 11.25 -38.75 8.21
CA ALA A 264 10.61 -37.62 8.87
C ALA A 264 9.16 -37.42 8.37
#